data_0fa941682f39d78f1236728b749ca7e3
#
_entry.id   0fa941682f39d78f1236728b749ca7e3
#
_cell.length_a   1.000
_cell.length_b   1.000
_cell.length_c   1.000
_cell.angle_alpha   90.00
_cell.angle_beta   90.00
_cell.angle_gamma   90.00
#
_symmetry.space_group_name_H-M   'P 1'
#
loop_
_entity.id
_entity.type
_entity.pdbx_description
1 polymer ?
#
loop_
_entity_poly.entity_id
_entity_poly.type
_entity_poly.pdbx_seq_one_letter_code
_entity_poly.pdbx_strand_id
1 'polypeptide(L)'
;EKRDLAALHDTARERQKQKFLEGFFIDVASIPGVGPARKAALRSFGIETAADVTRRSVKQVRGFGDHLTQAVIDWKASCERR
;
A
#
# COMPACT_ATOMS: atom_id res chain seq x y z
N GLU A 1 26.72 6.30 15.61
CA GLU A 1 25.83 6.33 16.76
C GLU A 1 24.71 7.30 16.57
N LYS A 2 25.00 8.50 16.09
CA LYS A 2 23.94 9.44 15.73
C LYS A 2 23.05 8.87 14.64
N ARG A 3 23.64 8.11 13.73
CA ARG A 3 22.88 7.43 12.70
C ARG A 3 21.92 6.42 13.29
N ASP A 4 22.39 5.69 14.29
CA ASP A 4 21.58 4.66 14.92
C ASP A 4 20.37 5.28 15.59
N LEU A 5 20.55 6.40 16.26
CA LEU A 5 19.45 7.11 16.90
C LEU A 5 18.44 7.61 15.86
N ALA A 6 18.94 8.19 14.78
CA ALA A 6 18.06 8.66 13.71
C ALA A 6 17.31 7.50 13.07
N ALA A 7 17.99 6.39 12.84
CA ALA A 7 17.37 5.21 12.27
C ALA A 7 16.27 4.66 13.17
N LEU A 8 16.50 4.67 14.49
CA LEU A 8 15.49 4.21 15.43
C LEU A 8 14.25 5.09 15.40
N HIS A 9 14.43 6.40 15.33
CA HIS A 9 13.30 7.33 15.22
C HIS A 9 12.49 7.09 13.96
N ASP A 10 13.19 6.96 12.84
CA ASP A 10 12.53 6.72 11.56
C ASP A 10 11.78 5.40 11.58
N THR A 11 12.38 4.37 12.16
CA THR A 11 11.75 3.06 12.26
C THR A 11 10.46 3.13 13.08
N ALA A 12 10.48 3.88 14.17
CA ALA A 12 9.29 4.03 15.02
C ALA A 12 8.14 4.68 14.26
N ARG A 13 8.44 5.73 13.49
CA ARG A 13 7.43 6.41 12.67
C ARG A 13 6.86 5.48 11.62
N GLU A 14 7.73 4.73 10.97
CA GLU A 14 7.30 3.79 9.94
C GLU A 14 6.39 2.72 10.50
N ARG A 15 6.66 2.24 11.71
CA ARG A 15 5.82 1.24 12.35
C ARG A 15 4.43 1.78 12.66
N GLN A 16 4.35 3.01 13.14
CA GLN A 16 3.06 3.64 13.42
C GLN A 16 2.26 3.85 12.16
N LYS A 17 2.92 4.32 11.10
CA LYS A 17 2.30 4.52 9.81
C LYS A 17 1.81 3.21 9.23
N GLN A 18 2.62 2.16 9.35
CA GLN A 18 2.30 0.83 8.88
C GLN A 18 1.04 0.32 9.56
N LYS A 19 0.98 0.40 10.88
CA LYS A 19 -0.18 -0.03 11.64
C LYS A 19 -1.45 0.71 11.24
N PHE A 20 -1.33 2.01 11.06
CA PHE A 20 -2.45 2.82 10.63
C PHE A 20 -2.98 2.35 9.27
N LEU A 21 -2.06 2.10 8.34
CA LEU A 21 -2.43 1.67 6.99
C LEU A 21 -2.99 0.26 6.94
N GLU A 22 -2.66 -0.58 7.91
CA GLU A 22 -3.21 -1.94 7.99
C GLU A 22 -4.71 -1.95 8.21
N GLY A 23 -5.28 -0.85 8.64
CA GLY A 23 -6.72 -0.71 8.81
C GLY A 23 -7.47 -0.39 7.53
N PHE A 24 -6.77 -0.09 6.45
CA PHE A 24 -7.39 0.26 5.17
C PHE A 24 -7.34 -0.92 4.21
N PHE A 25 -8.40 -1.72 4.21
CA PHE A 25 -8.46 -2.93 3.39
C PHE A 25 -8.79 -2.60 1.93
N ILE A 26 -8.07 -3.26 1.03
CA ILE A 26 -8.27 -3.08 -0.41
C ILE A 26 -9.68 -3.54 -0.83
N ASP A 27 -10.21 -4.57 -0.17
CA ASP A 27 -11.53 -5.12 -0.49
C ASP A 27 -12.65 -4.07 -0.44
N VAL A 28 -12.55 -3.15 0.51
CA VAL A 28 -13.58 -2.11 0.68
C VAL A 28 -13.14 -0.77 0.11
N ALA A 29 -11.98 -0.74 -0.53
CA ALA A 29 -11.44 0.50 -1.08
C ALA A 29 -12.12 0.84 -2.40
N SER A 30 -12.25 2.14 -2.65
CA SER A 30 -12.76 2.65 -3.91
C SER A 30 -11.58 3.19 -4.70
N ILE A 31 -11.03 2.36 -5.57
CA ILE A 31 -9.86 2.71 -6.36
C ILE A 31 -10.27 2.77 -7.83
N PRO A 32 -10.12 3.91 -8.51
CA PRO A 32 -10.50 4.04 -9.92
C PRO A 32 -9.77 2.99 -10.78
N GLY A 33 -10.54 2.28 -11.60
CA GLY A 33 -9.98 1.27 -12.49
C GLY A 33 -9.71 -0.07 -11.84
N VAL A 34 -9.90 -0.20 -10.54
CA VAL A 34 -9.66 -1.44 -9.81
C VAL A 34 -10.99 -2.01 -9.32
N GLY A 35 -11.50 -2.97 -10.04
CA GLY A 35 -12.74 -3.65 -9.69
C GLY A 35 -12.49 -4.88 -8.82
N PRO A 36 -13.56 -5.66 -8.54
CA PRO A 36 -13.45 -6.83 -7.66
C PRO A 36 -12.43 -7.86 -8.15
N ALA A 37 -12.36 -8.08 -9.45
CA ALA A 37 -11.42 -9.05 -10.01
C ALA A 37 -9.98 -8.63 -9.77
N ARG A 38 -9.69 -7.35 -9.95
CA ARG A 38 -8.33 -6.83 -9.71
C ARG A 38 -7.99 -6.82 -8.24
N LYS A 39 -8.97 -6.54 -7.38
CA LYS A 39 -8.76 -6.62 -5.94
C LYS A 39 -8.42 -8.04 -5.51
N ALA A 40 -9.11 -9.03 -6.08
CA ALA A 40 -8.81 -10.42 -5.81
C ALA A 40 -7.39 -10.79 -6.26
N ALA A 41 -6.96 -10.25 -7.40
CA ALA A 41 -5.61 -10.46 -7.88
C ALA A 41 -4.58 -9.89 -6.92
N LEU A 42 -4.81 -8.69 -6.41
CA LEU A 42 -3.92 -8.09 -5.41
C LEU A 42 -3.82 -8.95 -4.17
N ARG A 43 -4.95 -9.45 -3.69
CA ARG A 43 -4.98 -10.29 -2.50
C ARG A 43 -4.22 -11.60 -2.69
N SER A 44 -4.30 -12.19 -3.87
CA SER A 44 -3.59 -13.43 -4.14
C SER A 44 -2.08 -13.24 -4.14
N PHE A 45 -1.61 -11.99 -4.28
CA PHE A 45 -0.19 -11.66 -4.16
C PHE A 45 0.16 -11.13 -2.77
N GLY A 46 -0.74 -11.28 -1.80
CA GLY A 46 -0.49 -10.86 -0.42
C GLY A 46 -0.74 -9.39 -0.15
N ILE A 47 -1.34 -8.68 -1.10
CA ILE A 47 -1.62 -7.25 -0.94
C ILE A 47 -3.07 -7.11 -0.49
N GLU A 48 -3.28 -6.98 0.82
CA GLU A 48 -4.62 -6.93 1.39
C GLU A 48 -5.00 -5.56 1.94
N THR A 49 -4.00 -4.78 2.37
CA THR A 49 -4.24 -3.46 2.96
C THR A 49 -3.31 -2.43 2.35
N ALA A 50 -3.56 -1.15 2.68
CA ALA A 50 -2.70 -0.07 2.22
C ALA A 50 -1.26 -0.23 2.69
N ALA A 51 -1.04 -0.88 3.83
CA ALA A 51 0.30 -1.14 4.35
C ALA A 51 1.11 -2.05 3.43
N ASP A 52 0.42 -2.93 2.70
CA ASP A 52 1.07 -3.87 1.78
C ASP A 52 1.35 -3.25 0.41
N VAL A 53 0.80 -2.08 0.14
CA VAL A 53 0.92 -1.45 -1.17
C VAL A 53 2.29 -0.82 -1.36
N THR A 54 3.03 -1.32 -2.33
CA THR A 54 4.27 -0.69 -2.79
C THR A 54 4.25 -0.77 -4.32
N ARG A 55 4.99 0.12 -4.96
CA ARG A 55 5.07 0.11 -6.43
C ARG A 55 5.55 -1.26 -6.93
N ARG A 56 6.53 -1.80 -6.24
CA ARG A 56 7.10 -3.10 -6.61
C ARG A 56 6.10 -4.24 -6.46
N SER A 57 5.39 -4.30 -5.34
CA SER A 57 4.45 -5.39 -5.10
C SER A 57 3.26 -5.34 -6.05
N VAL A 58 2.75 -4.15 -6.33
CA VAL A 58 1.60 -3.99 -7.23
C VAL A 58 1.98 -4.31 -8.67
N LYS A 59 3.18 -3.94 -9.10
CA LYS A 59 3.63 -4.22 -10.45
C LYS A 59 3.81 -5.71 -10.75
N GLN A 60 4.01 -6.51 -9.72
CA GLN A 60 4.12 -7.96 -9.88
C GLN A 60 2.79 -8.61 -10.21
N VAL A 61 1.71 -7.92 -9.94
CA VAL A 61 0.36 -8.47 -10.16
C VAL A 61 0.01 -8.36 -11.64
N ARG A 62 -0.44 -9.46 -12.21
CA ARG A 62 -0.84 -9.49 -13.60
C ARG A 62 -1.99 -8.54 -13.87
N GLY A 63 -1.89 -7.79 -14.96
CA GLY A 63 -2.91 -6.83 -15.33
C GLY A 63 -2.72 -5.46 -14.73
N PHE A 64 -1.73 -5.27 -13.88
CA PHE A 64 -1.43 -3.97 -13.30
C PHE A 64 -0.25 -3.33 -14.03
N GLY A 65 -0.56 -2.52 -15.03
CA GLY A 65 0.43 -1.68 -15.68
C GLY A 65 0.68 -0.43 -14.86
N ASP A 66 1.48 0.50 -15.41
CA ASP A 66 1.86 1.72 -14.70
C ASP A 66 0.65 2.54 -14.27
N HIS A 67 -0.37 2.61 -15.10
CA HIS A 67 -1.57 3.40 -14.81
C HIS A 67 -2.32 2.88 -13.56
N LEU A 68 -2.58 1.59 -13.52
CA LEU A 68 -3.29 0.99 -12.38
C LEU A 68 -2.41 0.97 -11.14
N THR A 69 -1.12 0.74 -11.31
CA THR A 69 -0.18 0.80 -10.20
C THR A 69 -0.21 2.17 -9.55
N GLN A 70 -0.19 3.21 -10.37
CA GLN A 70 -0.24 4.58 -9.86
C GLN A 70 -1.56 4.85 -9.15
N ALA A 71 -2.67 4.34 -9.67
CA ALA A 71 -3.97 4.51 -9.03
C ALA A 71 -4.00 3.90 -7.63
N VAL A 72 -3.41 2.73 -7.46
CA VAL A 72 -3.34 2.08 -6.15
C VAL A 72 -2.43 2.86 -5.21
N ILE A 73 -1.31 3.35 -5.71
CA ILE A 73 -0.37 4.14 -4.91
C ILE A 73 -1.01 5.46 -4.50
N ASP A 74 -1.78 6.09 -5.39
CA ASP A 74 -2.51 7.32 -5.07
C ASP A 74 -3.55 7.07 -3.97
N TRP A 75 -4.21 5.92 -4.02
CA TRP A 75 -5.13 5.54 -2.97
C TRP A 75 -4.41 5.41 -1.63
N LYS A 76 -3.25 4.75 -1.62
CA LYS A 76 -2.46 4.62 -0.40
C LYS A 76 -2.07 5.98 0.15
N ALA A 77 -1.61 6.88 -0.72
CA ALA A 77 -1.25 8.23 -0.32
C ALA A 77 -2.45 8.96 0.30
N SER A 78 -3.63 8.75 -0.26
CA SER A 78 -4.86 9.31 0.28
C SER A 78 -5.14 8.77 1.69
N CYS A 79 -4.91 7.48 1.92
CA CYS A 79 -5.05 6.88 3.23
C CYS A 79 -4.06 7.48 4.24
N GLU A 80 -2.86 7.75 3.80
CA GLU A 80 -1.82 8.33 4.66
C GLU A 80 -2.16 9.74 5.13
N ARG A 81 -3.00 10.44 4.38
CA ARG A 81 -3.41 11.81 4.74
C ARG A 81 -4.57 11.85 5.73
N ARG A 82 -5.20 10.74 5.94
CA ARG A 82 -6.32 10.65 6.88
C ARG A 82 -5.81 10.48 8.29
#